data_333b4ed8e2e2947e0e0a9513f2d2fd01
#
_entry.id   333b4ed8e2e2947e0e0a9513f2d2fd01
#
_cell.length_a   1.000
_cell.length_b   1.000
_cell.length_c   1.000
_cell.angle_alpha   90.00
_cell.angle_beta   90.00
_cell.angle_gamma   90.00
#
_symmetry.space_group_name_H-M   'P 1'
#
loop_
_entity.id
_entity.type
_entity.pdbx_description
1 polymer ?
#
loop_
_entity_poly.entity_id
_entity_poly.type
_entity_poly.pdbx_seq_one_letter_code
_entity_poly.pdbx_strand_id
1 'polypeptide(L)'
;MGISWALLDYHRALRTCLPSKPLLGLGASVTYFLWNLLLLWPRVLVVALFSALFPRLVALHFLGLWLVFLFWVWLQGTDFMPGPHSEWLYRATVATILYFSWFNVAEGHTRGRATIHLVFLLHDSLLLVVAWATQSAWLPSGHLLQGLLPAAGVCFLLGLALRLAYYCWLHPSRRWEPDQVDGTRGLCSLEERQLPQNRRMAQLAKNFFPKARDEAVLPWKGKVNGVL
;
A
#
# COMPACT_ATOMS: atom_id res chain seq x y z
N MET A 1 4.46 -6.98 13.86
CA MET A 1 3.11 -7.59 13.82
C MET A 1 2.01 -6.57 13.52
N GLY A 2 1.94 -5.40 14.19
CA GLY A 2 0.87 -4.41 14.01
C GLY A 2 0.65 -3.96 12.55
N ILE A 3 1.71 -3.65 11.80
CA ILE A 3 1.60 -3.22 10.40
C ILE A 3 0.99 -4.32 9.51
N SER A 4 1.42 -5.59 9.67
CA SER A 4 0.87 -6.70 8.88
C SER A 4 -0.60 -6.96 9.20
N TRP A 5 -1.00 -6.76 10.45
CA TRP A 5 -2.40 -6.83 10.88
C TRP A 5 -3.22 -5.70 10.28
N ALA A 6 -2.73 -4.46 10.36
CA ALA A 6 -3.41 -3.31 9.79
C ALA A 6 -3.59 -3.43 8.25
N LEU A 7 -2.59 -3.97 7.55
CA LEU A 7 -2.69 -4.26 6.11
C LEU A 7 -3.76 -5.32 5.81
N LEU A 8 -3.87 -6.36 6.65
CA LEU A 8 -4.92 -7.38 6.51
C LEU A 8 -6.30 -6.76 6.76
N ASP A 9 -6.47 -6.00 7.84
CA ASP A 9 -7.75 -5.36 8.20
C ASP A 9 -8.19 -4.37 7.10
N TYR A 10 -7.28 -3.56 6.59
CA TYR A 10 -7.55 -2.69 5.46
C TYR A 10 -7.99 -3.51 4.23
N HIS A 11 -7.29 -4.61 3.92
CA HIS A 11 -7.64 -5.45 2.79
C HIS A 11 -9.01 -6.12 2.94
N ARG A 12 -9.40 -6.51 4.16
CA ARG A 12 -10.72 -7.05 4.49
C ARG A 12 -11.80 -5.96 4.39
N ALA A 13 -11.57 -4.82 5.02
CA ALA A 13 -12.49 -3.67 4.97
C ALA A 13 -12.73 -3.20 3.52
N LEU A 14 -11.68 -3.14 2.70
CA LEU A 14 -11.79 -2.81 1.29
C LEU A 14 -12.71 -3.77 0.52
N ARG A 15 -12.71 -5.06 0.87
CA ARG A 15 -13.58 -6.05 0.23
C ARG A 15 -15.02 -5.99 0.74
N THR A 16 -15.25 -5.63 1.98
CA THR A 16 -16.62 -5.39 2.49
C THR A 16 -17.25 -4.14 1.89
N CYS A 17 -16.44 -3.12 1.60
CA CYS A 17 -16.91 -1.88 0.98
C CYS A 17 -17.10 -1.96 -0.55
N LEU A 18 -16.59 -3.01 -1.20
CA LEU A 18 -16.74 -3.20 -2.65
C LEU A 18 -17.62 -4.44 -2.92
N PRO A 19 -18.93 -4.27 -3.18
CA PRO A 19 -19.87 -5.39 -3.34
C PRO A 19 -19.53 -6.32 -4.50
N SER A 20 -18.76 -5.85 -5.48
CA SER A 20 -18.27 -6.65 -6.61
C SER A 20 -17.12 -7.60 -6.26
N LYS A 21 -16.62 -7.61 -5.01
CA LYS A 21 -15.48 -8.44 -4.62
C LYS A 21 -15.86 -9.46 -3.56
N PRO A 22 -15.54 -10.76 -3.79
CA PRO A 22 -15.81 -11.79 -2.80
C PRO A 22 -15.02 -11.57 -1.52
N LEU A 23 -15.63 -11.94 -0.39
CA LEU A 23 -15.01 -11.86 0.93
C LEU A 23 -13.76 -12.76 1.01
N LEU A 24 -12.82 -12.35 1.85
CA LEU A 24 -11.59 -13.10 2.06
C LEU A 24 -11.84 -14.27 3.03
N GLY A 25 -11.66 -15.50 2.56
CA GLY A 25 -11.72 -16.68 3.42
C GLY A 25 -10.60 -16.73 4.46
N LEU A 26 -10.76 -17.53 5.51
CA LEU A 26 -9.79 -17.63 6.61
C LEU A 26 -8.39 -17.99 6.11
N GLY A 27 -8.24 -19.03 5.27
CA GLY A 27 -6.95 -19.44 4.72
C GLY A 27 -6.27 -18.35 3.91
N ALA A 28 -7.03 -17.62 3.08
CA ALA A 28 -6.51 -16.49 2.32
C ALA A 28 -6.09 -15.31 3.24
N SER A 29 -6.83 -15.07 4.33
CA SER A 29 -6.50 -14.04 5.32
C SER A 29 -5.20 -14.37 6.07
N VAL A 30 -5.04 -15.61 6.53
CA VAL A 30 -3.82 -16.08 7.22
C VAL A 30 -2.62 -16.02 6.28
N THR A 31 -2.75 -16.50 5.05
CA THR A 31 -1.66 -16.46 4.07
C THR A 31 -1.29 -15.02 3.73
N TYR A 32 -2.30 -14.13 3.59
CA TYR A 32 -2.06 -12.69 3.35
C TYR A 32 -1.29 -12.05 4.50
N PHE A 33 -1.67 -12.33 5.75
CA PHE A 33 -0.96 -11.85 6.93
C PHE A 33 0.48 -12.36 6.98
N LEU A 34 0.68 -13.67 6.80
CA LEU A 34 2.00 -14.30 6.92
C LEU A 34 2.99 -13.80 5.88
N TRP A 35 2.61 -13.71 4.60
CA TRP A 35 3.56 -13.22 3.60
C TRP A 35 3.91 -11.74 3.81
N ASN A 36 2.95 -10.90 4.27
CA ASN A 36 3.25 -9.52 4.65
C ASN A 36 4.23 -9.45 5.82
N LEU A 37 4.02 -10.27 6.86
CA LEU A 37 4.90 -10.33 8.03
C LEU A 37 6.31 -10.77 7.64
N LEU A 38 6.43 -11.82 6.83
CA LEU A 38 7.70 -12.39 6.41
C LEU A 38 8.49 -11.49 5.46
N LEU A 39 7.84 -10.65 4.67
CA LEU A 39 8.51 -9.63 3.85
C LEU A 39 8.87 -8.37 4.64
N LEU A 40 8.03 -7.99 5.59
CA LEU A 40 8.23 -6.80 6.42
C LEU A 40 9.39 -6.98 7.42
N TRP A 41 9.49 -8.16 8.04
CA TRP A 41 10.47 -8.42 9.09
C TRP A 41 11.93 -8.23 8.62
N PRO A 42 12.38 -8.79 7.48
CA PRO A 42 13.72 -8.55 6.96
C PRO A 42 14.00 -7.07 6.69
N ARG A 43 13.02 -6.35 6.15
CA ARG A 43 13.15 -4.92 5.89
C ARG A 43 13.38 -4.12 7.17
N VAL A 44 12.58 -4.38 8.20
CA VAL A 44 12.72 -3.72 9.51
C VAL A 44 14.07 -4.05 10.13
N LEU A 45 14.51 -5.31 10.06
CA LEU A 45 15.82 -5.73 10.59
C LEU A 45 16.98 -4.98 9.91
N VAL A 46 16.98 -4.92 8.58
CA VAL A 46 18.04 -4.25 7.82
C VAL A 46 18.10 -2.76 8.15
N VAL A 47 16.96 -2.08 8.21
CA VAL A 47 16.88 -0.67 8.59
C VAL A 47 17.36 -0.47 10.03
N ALA A 48 17.00 -1.37 10.95
CA ALA A 48 17.45 -1.33 12.35
C ALA A 48 18.97 -1.52 12.49
N LEU A 49 19.54 -2.48 11.76
CA LEU A 49 20.99 -2.71 11.73
C LEU A 49 21.74 -1.49 11.18
N PHE A 50 21.25 -0.92 10.09
CA PHE A 50 21.82 0.29 9.52
C PHE A 50 21.71 1.48 10.48
N SER A 51 20.58 1.65 11.14
CA SER A 51 20.36 2.74 12.10
C SER A 51 21.27 2.66 13.32
N ALA A 52 21.63 1.45 13.75
CA ALA A 52 22.53 1.24 14.90
C ALA A 52 23.95 1.77 14.64
N LEU A 53 24.42 1.72 13.38
CA LEU A 53 25.73 2.24 13.00
C LEU A 53 25.67 3.68 12.47
N PHE A 54 24.59 4.03 11.79
CA PHE A 54 24.44 5.30 11.05
C PHE A 54 23.16 6.07 11.43
N PRO A 55 23.00 6.50 12.71
CA PRO A 55 21.73 7.10 13.17
C PRO A 55 21.36 8.40 12.45
N ARG A 56 22.33 9.17 11.97
CA ARG A 56 22.07 10.39 11.18
C ARG A 56 21.71 10.08 9.74
N LEU A 57 22.38 9.09 9.14
CA LEU A 57 22.15 8.70 7.75
C LEU A 57 20.81 8.00 7.57
N VAL A 58 20.34 7.22 8.58
CA VAL A 58 19.03 6.59 8.48
C VAL A 58 17.89 7.60 8.42
N ALA A 59 18.01 8.74 9.11
CA ALA A 59 17.01 9.80 9.03
C ALA A 59 16.96 10.43 7.64
N LEU A 60 18.13 10.71 7.04
CA LEU A 60 18.24 11.22 5.67
C LEU A 60 17.73 10.20 4.64
N HIS A 61 18.09 8.93 4.80
CA HIS A 61 17.62 7.83 3.98
C HIS A 61 16.09 7.69 4.03
N PHE A 62 15.52 7.68 5.25
CA PHE A 62 14.08 7.62 5.43
C PHE A 62 13.39 8.81 4.75
N LEU A 63 13.84 10.03 5.02
CA LEU A 63 13.26 11.24 4.45
C LEU A 63 13.36 11.25 2.92
N GLY A 64 14.52 10.87 2.38
CA GLY A 64 14.75 10.82 0.93
C GLY A 64 13.79 9.85 0.23
N LEU A 65 13.71 8.59 0.71
CA LEU A 65 12.79 7.60 0.14
C LEU A 65 11.32 7.95 0.39
N TRP A 66 11.01 8.53 1.54
CA TRP A 66 9.66 8.99 1.85
C TRP A 66 9.19 10.06 0.86
N LEU A 67 10.05 11.03 0.51
CA LEU A 67 9.75 12.05 -0.50
C LEU A 67 9.56 11.42 -1.90
N VAL A 68 10.38 10.44 -2.27
CA VAL A 68 10.23 9.71 -3.54
C VAL A 68 8.88 8.99 -3.59
N PHE A 69 8.50 8.27 -2.52
CA PHE A 69 7.20 7.60 -2.46
C PHE A 69 6.03 8.57 -2.37
N LEU A 70 6.17 9.68 -1.66
CA LEU A 70 5.16 10.74 -1.61
C LEU A 70 4.90 11.32 -3.01
N PHE A 71 5.96 11.60 -3.75
CA PHE A 71 5.88 12.06 -5.13
C PHE A 71 5.23 11.02 -6.03
N TRP A 72 5.61 9.74 -5.88
CA TRP A 72 4.98 8.64 -6.63
C TRP A 72 3.49 8.53 -6.35
N VAL A 73 3.07 8.57 -5.09
CA VAL A 73 1.63 8.54 -4.71
C VAL A 73 0.89 9.75 -5.26
N TRP A 74 1.53 10.93 -5.23
CA TRP A 74 0.95 12.15 -5.80
C TRP A 74 0.72 12.03 -7.32
N LEU A 75 1.67 11.48 -8.07
CA LEU A 75 1.52 11.23 -9.51
C LEU A 75 0.38 10.25 -9.84
N GLN A 76 0.01 9.37 -8.91
CA GLN A 76 -1.09 8.42 -9.12
C GLN A 76 -2.47 9.04 -8.94
N GLY A 77 -2.58 10.29 -8.48
CA GLY A 77 -3.83 11.02 -8.38
C GLY A 77 -4.81 10.37 -7.40
N THR A 78 -4.48 10.36 -6.11
CA THR A 78 -5.36 9.85 -5.06
C THR A 78 -6.40 10.91 -4.69
N ASP A 79 -7.65 10.49 -4.47
CA ASP A 79 -8.77 11.31 -4.02
C ASP A 79 -9.60 10.47 -3.03
N PHE A 80 -8.99 10.16 -1.88
CA PHE A 80 -9.61 9.33 -0.86
C PHE A 80 -10.29 10.16 0.22
N MET A 81 -9.64 11.24 0.66
CA MET A 81 -10.14 12.09 1.74
C MET A 81 -11.01 13.23 1.23
N PRO A 82 -12.02 13.69 2.02
CA PRO A 82 -12.94 14.73 1.59
C PRO A 82 -12.33 16.13 1.47
N GLY A 83 -11.13 16.36 1.99
CA GLY A 83 -10.47 17.66 1.97
C GLY A 83 -9.02 17.63 1.52
N PRO A 84 -8.48 18.71 0.93
CA PRO A 84 -7.14 18.71 0.36
C PRO A 84 -6.03 18.50 1.41
N HIS A 85 -6.18 19.03 2.62
CA HIS A 85 -5.21 18.83 3.71
C HIS A 85 -5.22 17.37 4.21
N SER A 86 -6.41 16.79 4.36
CA SER A 86 -6.57 15.39 4.76
C SER A 86 -6.04 14.44 3.70
N GLU A 87 -6.19 14.78 2.41
CA GLU A 87 -5.64 14.01 1.30
C GLU A 87 -4.10 14.03 1.31
N TRP A 88 -3.47 15.15 1.62
CA TRP A 88 -2.01 15.19 1.79
C TRP A 88 -1.52 14.36 2.97
N LEU A 89 -2.25 14.36 4.10
CA LEU A 89 -1.96 13.48 5.23
C LEU A 89 -2.10 12.01 4.86
N TYR A 90 -3.14 11.65 4.11
CA TYR A 90 -3.31 10.30 3.56
C TYR A 90 -2.12 9.90 2.68
N ARG A 91 -1.71 10.74 1.72
CA ARG A 91 -0.55 10.49 0.84
C ARG A 91 0.75 10.32 1.63
N ALA A 92 0.97 11.16 2.64
CA ALA A 92 2.12 11.09 3.55
C ALA A 92 2.15 9.76 4.32
N THR A 93 1.00 9.31 4.82
CA THR A 93 0.86 8.03 5.49
C THR A 93 1.12 6.86 4.55
N VAL A 94 0.58 6.90 3.34
CA VAL A 94 0.84 5.89 2.31
C VAL A 94 2.32 5.83 1.93
N ALA A 95 2.99 6.98 1.79
CA ALA A 95 4.43 7.04 1.54
C ALA A 95 5.24 6.35 2.66
N THR A 96 4.82 6.53 3.91
CA THR A 96 5.41 5.82 5.06
C THR A 96 5.18 4.31 4.98
N ILE A 97 3.99 3.86 4.60
CA ILE A 97 3.71 2.43 4.41
C ILE A 97 4.58 1.86 3.28
N LEU A 98 4.72 2.57 2.16
CA LEU A 98 5.53 2.15 1.01
C LEU A 98 7.02 2.02 1.33
N TYR A 99 7.53 2.75 2.30
CA TYR A 99 8.90 2.58 2.78
C TYR A 99 9.16 1.17 3.35
N PHE A 100 8.14 0.54 3.92
CA PHE A 100 8.24 -0.79 4.55
C PHE A 100 7.59 -1.90 3.75
N SER A 101 6.47 -1.64 3.09
CA SER A 101 5.65 -2.66 2.43
C SER A 101 4.89 -2.10 1.24
N TRP A 102 4.54 -2.97 0.30
CA TRP A 102 3.70 -2.59 -0.84
C TRP A 102 2.28 -2.23 -0.42
N PHE A 103 1.82 -1.07 -0.87
CA PHE A 103 0.45 -0.61 -0.73
C PHE A 103 -0.10 -0.12 -2.07
N ASN A 104 -1.26 -0.64 -2.49
CA ASN A 104 -1.84 -0.28 -3.77
C ASN A 104 -2.85 0.84 -3.64
N VAL A 105 -2.55 1.99 -4.20
CA VAL A 105 -3.40 3.20 -4.20
C VAL A 105 -4.08 3.48 -5.54
N ALA A 106 -3.74 2.77 -6.61
CA ALA A 106 -4.20 3.08 -7.96
C ALA A 106 -4.78 1.87 -8.67
N GLU A 107 -5.72 2.13 -9.59
CA GLU A 107 -6.29 1.12 -10.48
C GLU A 107 -5.34 0.73 -11.62
N GLY A 108 -5.68 -0.37 -12.32
CA GLY A 108 -4.96 -0.83 -13.51
C GLY A 108 -3.85 -1.85 -13.21
N HIS A 109 -2.74 -1.80 -13.94
CA HIS A 109 -1.67 -2.80 -13.93
C HIS A 109 -0.88 -2.83 -12.61
N THR A 110 -1.53 -3.25 -11.53
CA THR A 110 -0.96 -3.29 -10.18
C THR A 110 0.21 -4.26 -10.04
N ARG A 111 0.25 -5.34 -10.83
CA ARG A 111 1.33 -6.34 -10.78
C ARG A 111 2.68 -5.74 -11.14
N GLY A 112 2.76 -4.99 -12.25
CA GLY A 112 4.00 -4.34 -12.68
C GLY A 112 4.52 -3.35 -11.62
N ARG A 113 3.65 -2.47 -11.10
CA ARG A 113 4.00 -1.50 -10.05
C ARG A 113 4.48 -2.19 -8.77
N ALA A 114 3.80 -3.26 -8.34
CA ALA A 114 4.19 -4.04 -7.17
C ALA A 114 5.55 -4.74 -7.36
N THR A 115 5.86 -5.22 -8.58
CA THR A 115 7.15 -5.82 -8.89
C THR A 115 8.26 -4.77 -8.90
N ILE A 116 8.05 -3.62 -9.51
CA ILE A 116 9.01 -2.49 -9.50
C ILE A 116 9.33 -2.07 -8.06
N HIS A 117 8.29 -1.88 -7.24
CA HIS A 117 8.47 -1.53 -5.83
C HIS A 117 9.25 -2.62 -5.06
N LEU A 118 8.94 -3.90 -5.28
CA LEU A 118 9.64 -5.01 -4.63
C LEU A 118 11.12 -5.05 -5.01
N VAL A 119 11.44 -4.92 -6.31
CA VAL A 119 12.82 -4.89 -6.80
C VAL A 119 13.56 -3.69 -6.23
N PHE A 120 12.91 -2.53 -6.20
CA PHE A 120 13.49 -1.33 -5.61
C PHE A 120 13.81 -1.51 -4.12
N LEU A 121 12.86 -2.02 -3.31
CA LEU A 121 13.09 -2.27 -1.88
C LEU A 121 14.16 -3.34 -1.63
N LEU A 122 14.22 -4.37 -2.48
CA LEU A 122 15.27 -5.40 -2.39
C LEU A 122 16.64 -4.79 -2.65
N HIS A 123 16.78 -4.01 -3.71
CA HIS A 123 18.02 -3.32 -4.04
C HIS A 123 18.46 -2.37 -2.93
N ASP A 124 17.56 -1.53 -2.44
CA ASP A 124 17.82 -0.62 -1.34
C ASP A 124 18.21 -1.36 -0.05
N SER A 125 17.49 -2.44 0.30
CA SER A 125 17.84 -3.27 1.47
C SER A 125 19.23 -3.92 1.33
N LEU A 126 19.60 -4.34 0.14
CA LEU A 126 20.93 -4.87 -0.14
C LEU A 126 22.01 -3.81 0.06
N LEU A 127 21.79 -2.58 -0.41
CA LEU A 127 22.72 -1.45 -0.18
C LEU A 127 22.89 -1.17 1.30
N LEU A 128 21.81 -1.16 2.08
CA LEU A 128 21.89 -0.96 3.53
C LEU A 128 22.66 -2.09 4.24
N VAL A 129 22.46 -3.36 3.82
CA VAL A 129 23.21 -4.51 4.35
C VAL A 129 24.68 -4.39 4.01
N VAL A 130 25.05 -4.03 2.80
CA VAL A 130 26.44 -3.85 2.38
C VAL A 130 27.09 -2.71 3.18
N ALA A 131 26.43 -1.56 3.31
CA ALA A 131 26.93 -0.44 4.11
C ALA A 131 27.12 -0.83 5.59
N TRP A 132 26.18 -1.59 6.14
CA TRP A 132 26.30 -2.14 7.49
C TRP A 132 27.47 -3.13 7.60
N ALA A 133 27.59 -4.08 6.67
CA ALA A 133 28.60 -5.14 6.69
C ALA A 133 30.03 -4.58 6.59
N THR A 134 30.25 -3.59 5.73
CA THR A 134 31.57 -2.95 5.58
C THR A 134 32.03 -2.26 6.85
N GLN A 135 31.12 -1.66 7.59
CA GLN A 135 31.47 -0.96 8.84
C GLN A 135 31.48 -1.91 10.04
N SER A 136 30.61 -2.92 10.06
CA SER A 136 30.54 -3.89 11.18
C SER A 136 31.73 -4.85 11.23
N ALA A 137 32.51 -4.98 10.16
CA ALA A 137 33.74 -5.77 10.12
C ALA A 137 34.76 -5.33 11.21
N TRP A 138 34.67 -4.10 11.68
CA TRP A 138 35.50 -3.52 12.72
C TRP A 138 34.94 -3.67 14.15
N LEU A 139 33.69 -4.15 14.29
CA LEU A 139 33.08 -4.40 15.60
C LEU A 139 33.17 -5.88 15.95
N PRO A 140 33.34 -6.23 17.28
CA PRO A 140 33.22 -7.61 17.73
C PRO A 140 31.81 -8.12 17.37
N SER A 141 31.72 -8.88 16.31
CA SER A 141 30.42 -9.40 15.83
C SER A 141 29.96 -10.50 16.78
N GLY A 142 28.90 -10.23 17.54
CA GLY A 142 28.23 -11.25 18.32
C GLY A 142 27.63 -12.31 17.37
N HIS A 143 27.75 -13.59 17.75
CA HIS A 143 27.22 -14.74 16.99
C HIS A 143 25.74 -14.62 16.60
N LEU A 144 24.96 -13.82 17.34
CA LEU A 144 23.55 -13.51 17.05
C LEU A 144 23.35 -12.86 15.68
N LEU A 145 24.21 -11.93 15.28
CA LEU A 145 24.08 -11.22 14.00
C LEU A 145 24.40 -12.12 12.80
N GLN A 146 25.32 -13.09 12.97
CA GLN A 146 25.64 -14.08 11.94
C GLN A 146 24.46 -14.99 11.62
N GLY A 147 23.56 -15.24 12.59
CA GLY A 147 22.33 -16.02 12.37
C GLY A 147 21.14 -15.18 11.86
N LEU A 148 21.04 -13.92 12.28
CA LEU A 148 19.88 -13.07 11.95
C LEU A 148 19.79 -12.71 10.47
N LEU A 149 20.89 -12.39 9.79
CA LEU A 149 20.89 -12.05 8.37
C LEU A 149 20.50 -13.23 7.47
N PRO A 150 21.08 -14.44 7.62
CA PRO A 150 20.60 -15.62 6.89
C PRO A 150 19.13 -15.94 7.19
N ALA A 151 18.70 -15.84 8.45
CA ALA A 151 17.30 -16.04 8.83
C ALA A 151 16.38 -15.02 8.14
N ALA A 152 16.79 -13.75 8.04
CA ALA A 152 16.05 -12.73 7.28
C ALA A 152 15.96 -13.08 5.80
N GLY A 153 17.02 -13.59 5.19
CA GLY A 153 17.01 -14.08 3.81
C GLY A 153 16.01 -15.23 3.60
N VAL A 154 16.01 -16.21 4.49
CA VAL A 154 15.05 -17.34 4.47
C VAL A 154 13.62 -16.83 4.63
N CYS A 155 13.35 -15.92 5.57
CA CYS A 155 12.04 -15.32 5.76
C CYS A 155 11.57 -14.54 4.52
N PHE A 156 12.47 -13.81 3.87
CA PHE A 156 12.18 -13.09 2.63
C PHE A 156 11.76 -14.05 1.50
N LEU A 157 12.55 -15.11 1.28
CA LEU A 157 12.24 -16.11 0.25
C LEU A 157 10.92 -16.84 0.53
N LEU A 158 10.67 -17.21 1.79
CA LEU A 158 9.42 -17.84 2.21
C LEU A 158 8.24 -16.88 2.03
N GLY A 159 8.42 -15.60 2.37
CA GLY A 159 7.42 -14.56 2.14
C GLY A 159 7.07 -14.38 0.67
N LEU A 160 8.06 -14.43 -0.24
CA LEU A 160 7.83 -14.42 -1.69
C LEU A 160 7.08 -15.66 -2.15
N ALA A 161 7.47 -16.84 -1.69
CA ALA A 161 6.80 -18.10 -2.04
C ALA A 161 5.33 -18.07 -1.61
N LEU A 162 5.04 -17.64 -0.38
CA LEU A 162 3.65 -17.50 0.11
C LEU A 162 2.87 -16.43 -0.66
N ARG A 163 3.51 -15.33 -1.05
CA ARG A 163 2.89 -14.30 -1.90
C ARG A 163 2.51 -14.87 -3.26
N LEU A 164 3.40 -15.62 -3.90
CA LEU A 164 3.11 -16.30 -5.16
C LEU A 164 1.99 -17.32 -5.00
N ALA A 165 2.05 -18.15 -3.96
CA ALA A 165 1.00 -19.13 -3.63
C ALA A 165 -0.37 -18.45 -3.41
N TYR A 166 -0.40 -17.32 -2.71
CA TYR A 166 -1.61 -16.53 -2.53
C TYR A 166 -2.22 -16.09 -3.86
N TYR A 167 -1.42 -15.49 -4.75
CA TYR A 167 -1.92 -15.03 -6.05
C TYR A 167 -2.21 -16.17 -7.02
N CYS A 168 -1.52 -17.30 -6.92
CA CYS A 168 -1.75 -18.47 -7.78
C CYS A 168 -2.97 -19.29 -7.37
N TRP A 169 -3.24 -19.45 -6.08
CA TRP A 169 -4.24 -20.44 -5.61
C TRP A 169 -5.32 -19.84 -4.71
N LEU A 170 -5.01 -18.86 -3.89
CA LEU A 170 -5.89 -18.37 -2.84
C LEU A 170 -6.59 -17.05 -3.18
N HIS A 171 -6.15 -16.36 -4.25
CA HIS A 171 -6.73 -15.06 -4.59
C HIS A 171 -8.17 -15.22 -5.09
N PRO A 172 -9.15 -14.60 -4.41
CA PRO A 172 -10.58 -14.85 -4.66
C PRO A 172 -11.03 -14.56 -6.10
N SER A 173 -10.36 -13.67 -6.83
CA SER A 173 -10.69 -13.37 -8.24
C SER A 173 -10.51 -14.55 -9.19
N ARG A 174 -9.83 -15.64 -8.78
CA ARG A 174 -9.70 -16.84 -9.60
C ARG A 174 -10.92 -17.77 -9.50
N ARG A 175 -11.71 -17.65 -8.43
CA ARG A 175 -12.92 -18.47 -8.23
C ARG A 175 -14.18 -17.81 -8.79
N TRP A 176 -14.05 -16.61 -9.30
CA TRP A 176 -15.14 -15.85 -9.88
C TRP A 176 -15.04 -15.96 -11.40
N GLU A 177 -15.68 -16.95 -11.98
CA GLU A 177 -16.08 -16.94 -13.38
C GLU A 177 -17.15 -15.86 -13.50
N PRO A 178 -17.00 -14.91 -14.43
CA PRO A 178 -18.07 -13.99 -14.72
C PRO A 178 -19.11 -14.72 -15.56
N ASP A 179 -20.03 -15.41 -14.87
CA ASP A 179 -21.31 -15.79 -15.49
C ASP A 179 -22.20 -14.56 -15.50
N GLN A 180 -21.78 -13.56 -16.25
CA GLN A 180 -22.59 -12.40 -16.57
C GLN A 180 -22.44 -12.08 -18.05
N VAL A 181 -23.45 -12.53 -18.77
CA VAL A 181 -23.88 -11.99 -20.03
C VAL A 181 -23.72 -10.46 -19.99
N ASP A 182 -22.75 -9.99 -20.74
CA ASP A 182 -22.38 -8.60 -20.91
C ASP A 182 -23.47 -7.90 -21.76
N GLY A 183 -24.60 -7.61 -21.12
CA GLY A 183 -25.82 -7.05 -21.73
C GLY A 183 -26.06 -5.58 -21.48
N THR A 184 -25.09 -4.80 -21.01
CA THR A 184 -25.25 -3.35 -20.88
C THR A 184 -23.94 -2.58 -21.06
N ARG A 185 -23.32 -2.74 -22.23
CA ARG A 185 -22.51 -1.66 -22.81
C ARG A 185 -23.45 -0.70 -23.54
N GLY A 186 -24.30 -0.03 -22.80
CA GLY A 186 -25.22 0.95 -23.32
C GLY A 186 -25.18 2.22 -22.50
N LEU A 187 -24.74 3.29 -23.11
CA LEU A 187 -24.94 4.69 -22.74
C LEU A 187 -24.39 5.07 -21.33
N CYS A 188 -23.09 5.12 -21.16
CA CYS A 188 -22.53 6.14 -20.30
C CYS A 188 -22.17 7.35 -21.18
N SER A 189 -22.94 8.39 -20.99
CA SER A 189 -22.92 9.67 -21.65
C SER A 189 -21.54 10.27 -21.83
N LEU A 190 -21.36 10.94 -22.95
CA LEU A 190 -20.26 11.73 -23.49
C LEU A 190 -19.84 12.94 -22.62
N GLU A 191 -20.07 12.94 -21.31
CA GLU A 191 -19.97 14.16 -20.50
C GLU A 191 -19.03 14.08 -19.27
N GLU A 192 -18.00 13.23 -19.29
CA GLU A 192 -16.99 13.33 -18.23
C GLU A 192 -15.58 12.99 -18.74
N ARG A 193 -15.08 13.85 -19.64
CA ARG A 193 -13.65 13.94 -19.92
C ARG A 193 -12.97 14.73 -18.80
N GLN A 194 -13.17 14.32 -17.56
CA GLN A 194 -12.35 14.75 -16.43
C GLN A 194 -11.23 13.73 -16.23
N LEU A 195 -10.04 14.24 -15.88
CA LEU A 195 -8.80 13.53 -15.56
C LEU A 195 -9.01 12.08 -15.06
N PRO A 196 -8.10 11.15 -15.30
CA PRO A 196 -8.25 9.76 -14.88
C PRO A 196 -8.36 9.67 -13.36
N GLN A 197 -9.55 9.94 -12.87
CA GLN A 197 -9.91 9.82 -11.46
C GLN A 197 -9.81 8.35 -11.11
N ASN A 198 -9.12 8.03 -10.05
CA ASN A 198 -8.99 6.68 -9.55
C ASN A 198 -10.37 6.20 -9.05
N ARG A 199 -11.19 5.62 -9.94
CA ARG A 199 -12.59 5.23 -9.70
C ARG A 199 -12.75 4.36 -8.47
N ARG A 200 -11.77 3.49 -8.22
CA ARG A 200 -11.76 2.63 -7.03
C ARG A 200 -11.62 3.43 -5.74
N MET A 201 -10.71 4.42 -5.71
CA MET A 201 -10.54 5.30 -4.56
C MET A 201 -11.76 6.19 -4.35
N ALA A 202 -12.37 6.70 -5.40
CA ALA A 202 -13.59 7.48 -5.31
C ALA A 202 -14.75 6.66 -4.73
N GLN A 203 -14.92 5.40 -5.15
CA GLN A 203 -15.92 4.48 -4.57
C GLN A 203 -15.65 4.19 -3.11
N LEU A 204 -14.39 3.93 -2.74
CA LEU A 204 -14.01 3.71 -1.36
C LEU A 204 -14.29 4.93 -0.50
N ALA A 205 -13.88 6.12 -0.94
CA ALA A 205 -14.13 7.36 -0.23
C ALA A 205 -15.63 7.61 -0.04
N LYS A 206 -16.46 7.36 -1.05
CA LYS A 206 -17.92 7.46 -0.96
C LYS A 206 -18.51 6.54 0.12
N ASN A 207 -18.00 5.32 0.22
CA ASN A 207 -18.50 4.34 1.19
C ASN A 207 -17.99 4.59 2.62
N PHE A 208 -16.78 5.15 2.78
CA PHE A 208 -16.22 5.49 4.09
C PHE A 208 -16.70 6.84 4.63
N PHE A 209 -16.98 7.82 3.75
CA PHE A 209 -17.38 9.17 4.13
C PHE A 209 -18.72 9.59 3.48
N PRO A 210 -19.84 8.87 3.73
CA PRO A 210 -21.09 9.13 3.04
C PRO A 210 -21.66 10.55 3.32
N LYS A 211 -21.52 11.05 4.55
CA LYS A 211 -22.08 12.36 4.96
C LYS A 211 -21.23 13.58 4.57
N ALA A 212 -19.93 13.46 4.54
CA ALA A 212 -19.04 14.61 4.30
C ALA A 212 -19.08 15.10 2.85
N ARG A 213 -19.50 14.27 1.90
CA ARG A 213 -19.56 14.61 0.48
C ARG A 213 -20.92 15.22 0.07
N ASP A 214 -21.99 14.81 0.73
CA ASP A 214 -23.32 15.38 0.47
C ASP A 214 -23.42 16.84 0.93
N GLU A 215 -22.69 17.22 1.99
CA GLU A 215 -22.58 18.62 2.43
C GLU A 215 -21.71 19.49 1.49
N ALA A 216 -20.70 18.90 0.84
CA ALA A 216 -19.83 19.61 -0.11
C ALA A 216 -20.48 19.84 -1.48
N VAL A 217 -21.55 19.11 -1.82
CA VAL A 217 -22.27 19.20 -3.10
C VAL A 217 -23.52 20.09 -3.02
N LEU A 218 -23.92 20.51 -1.82
CA LEU A 218 -25.02 21.47 -1.70
C LEU A 218 -24.59 22.83 -2.30
N PRO A 219 -25.15 23.26 -3.43
CA PRO A 219 -24.90 24.61 -3.92
C PRO A 219 -25.43 25.58 -2.87
N TRP A 220 -24.60 26.53 -2.49
CA TRP A 220 -24.95 27.63 -1.60
C TRP A 220 -26.20 28.33 -2.15
N LYS A 221 -27.38 27.96 -1.62
CA LYS A 221 -28.62 28.70 -1.84
C LYS A 221 -28.52 29.99 -1.06
N GLY A 222 -27.95 30.99 -1.71
CA GLY A 222 -28.03 32.36 -1.22
C GLY A 222 -29.50 32.71 -0.98
N LYS A 223 -29.84 32.97 0.29
CA LYS A 223 -31.06 33.67 0.65
C LYS A 223 -31.02 35.04 0.01
N VAL A 224 -31.69 35.18 -1.14
CA VAL A 224 -32.08 36.52 -1.59
C VAL A 224 -33.24 36.92 -0.70
N ASN A 225 -32.95 37.66 0.35
CA ASN A 225 -33.95 38.38 1.10
C ASN A 225 -34.43 39.51 0.16
N GLY A 226 -35.58 39.29 -0.43
CA GLY A 226 -36.33 40.36 -1.08
C GLY A 226 -36.80 41.36 -0.03
N VAL A 227 -36.30 42.56 -0.16
CA VAL A 227 -36.87 43.76 0.48
C VAL A 227 -38.08 44.17 -0.31
N LEU A 228 -39.22 44.24 0.33
CA LEU A 228 -40.26 45.23 0.15
C LEU A 228 -40.72 45.65 1.53
#